data_e3a89d937a8b95e337d4daa1aedd92f5
#
_entry.id   e3a89d937a8b95e337d4daa1aedd92f5
#
_cell.length_a   1.000
_cell.length_b   1.000
_cell.length_c   1.000
_cell.angle_alpha   90.00
_cell.angle_beta   90.00
_cell.angle_gamma   90.00
#
_symmetry.space_group_name_H-M   'P 1'
#
loop_
_entity.id
_entity.type
_entity.pdbx_description
1 polymer ?
#
loop_
_entity_poly.entity_id
_entity_poly.type
_entity_poly.pdbx_seq_one_letter_code
_entity_poly.pdbx_strand_id
1 'polypeptide(L)'
;MSVMEQGAHSLIELLETIADNKYVLGDRLVEVGVSGPNLEATLSAIAMAQGELGHARLLYNWCFDLKGVKGKKPDIQAQTGKAFQTAVNVQNWISLIASLYAINAAIDIVFQTVLKTSHSKVASRIQKLVREQHDHIIYAENWAKQLLLDQGAVPYRFQEALREAAEEAKAWLAKVEKSEELKKEGYFPETPSFTEKFEKRLQQLNAEQLVQAK
;
A
#
# COMPACT_ATOMS: atom_id res chain seq x y z
N MET A 1 29.53 -5.92 -9.03
CA MET A 1 28.14 -6.45 -9.11
C MET A 1 27.72 -6.47 -10.56
N SER A 2 27.21 -7.58 -11.05
CA SER A 2 26.69 -7.66 -12.42
C SER A 2 25.36 -6.89 -12.53
N VAL A 3 24.97 -6.48 -13.76
CA VAL A 3 23.70 -5.77 -14.01
C VAL A 3 22.50 -6.58 -13.49
N MET A 4 22.54 -7.91 -13.64
CA MET A 4 21.50 -8.83 -13.12
C MET A 4 21.40 -8.82 -11.58
N GLU A 5 22.51 -8.63 -10.86
CA GLU A 5 22.50 -8.51 -9.39
C GLU A 5 21.92 -7.16 -8.93
N GLN A 6 22.10 -6.09 -9.71
CA GLN A 6 21.53 -4.77 -9.40
C GLN A 6 20.01 -4.72 -9.60
N GLY A 7 19.50 -5.28 -10.72
CA GLY A 7 18.07 -5.33 -10.97
C GLY A 7 17.31 -6.18 -9.95
N ALA A 8 17.89 -7.31 -9.53
CA ALA A 8 17.34 -8.13 -8.45
C ALA A 8 17.32 -7.37 -7.11
N HIS A 9 18.33 -6.53 -6.82
CA HIS A 9 18.39 -5.72 -5.61
C HIS A 9 17.28 -4.66 -5.57
N SER A 10 17.07 -3.93 -6.66
CA SER A 10 16.01 -2.90 -6.76
C SER A 10 14.61 -3.51 -6.65
N LEU A 11 14.38 -4.70 -7.22
CA LEU A 11 13.13 -5.42 -7.04
C LEU A 11 12.93 -5.87 -5.59
N ILE A 12 13.98 -6.39 -4.93
CA ILE A 12 13.93 -6.77 -3.52
C ILE A 12 13.59 -5.56 -2.65
N GLU A 13 14.25 -4.41 -2.86
CA GLU A 13 13.99 -3.18 -2.11
C GLU A 13 12.53 -2.72 -2.29
N LEU A 14 12.00 -2.75 -3.51
CA LEU A 14 10.61 -2.44 -3.80
C LEU A 14 9.65 -3.37 -3.05
N LEU A 15 9.87 -4.68 -3.15
CA LEU A 15 9.02 -5.69 -2.53
C LEU A 15 9.08 -5.65 -1.00
N GLU A 16 10.26 -5.41 -0.41
CA GLU A 16 10.41 -5.26 1.04
C GLU A 16 9.68 -4.00 1.55
N THR A 17 9.79 -2.86 0.84
CA THR A 17 9.06 -1.65 1.21
C THR A 17 7.55 -1.89 1.18
N ILE A 18 7.04 -2.57 0.16
CA ILE A 18 5.63 -2.92 0.09
C ILE A 18 5.24 -3.90 1.19
N ALA A 19 6.06 -4.94 1.42
CA ALA A 19 5.81 -5.93 2.47
C ALA A 19 5.79 -5.32 3.87
N ASP A 20 6.71 -4.42 4.17
CA ASP A 20 6.77 -3.70 5.44
C ASP A 20 5.51 -2.84 5.67
N ASN A 21 5.05 -2.11 4.65
CA ASN A 21 3.82 -1.34 4.75
C ASN A 21 2.59 -2.25 4.97
N LYS A 22 2.51 -3.36 4.24
CA LYS A 22 1.46 -4.36 4.43
C LYS A 22 1.47 -4.97 5.84
N TYR A 23 2.66 -5.30 6.34
CA TYR A 23 2.84 -5.83 7.68
C TYR A 23 2.37 -4.84 8.75
N VAL A 24 2.84 -3.59 8.68
CA VAL A 24 2.48 -2.55 9.65
C VAL A 24 0.99 -2.19 9.56
N LEU A 25 0.43 -2.04 8.36
CA LEU A 25 -1.02 -1.80 8.20
C LEU A 25 -1.84 -2.94 8.79
N GLY A 26 -1.43 -4.20 8.59
CA GLY A 26 -2.10 -5.36 9.19
C GLY A 26 -2.04 -5.33 10.72
N ASP A 27 -0.90 -4.99 11.29
CA ASP A 27 -0.72 -4.83 12.74
C ASP A 27 -1.58 -3.68 13.30
N ARG A 28 -1.56 -2.51 12.65
CA ARG A 28 -2.41 -1.36 13.03
C ARG A 28 -3.91 -1.65 12.91
N LEU A 29 -4.33 -2.42 11.91
CA LEU A 29 -5.72 -2.87 11.77
C LEU A 29 -6.16 -3.75 12.95
N VAL A 30 -5.27 -4.57 13.51
CA VAL A 30 -5.55 -5.34 14.74
C VAL A 30 -5.60 -4.43 15.95
N GLU A 31 -4.59 -3.56 16.12
CA GLU A 31 -4.43 -2.76 17.34
C GLU A 31 -5.44 -1.59 17.41
N VAL A 32 -5.59 -0.86 16.33
CA VAL A 32 -6.42 0.35 16.27
C VAL A 32 -7.79 0.09 15.66
N GLY A 33 -7.90 -0.86 14.75
CA GLY A 33 -9.15 -1.19 14.07
C GLY A 33 -10.26 -1.69 15.01
N VAL A 34 -9.90 -2.24 16.17
CA VAL A 34 -10.86 -2.61 17.23
C VAL A 34 -11.60 -1.40 17.82
N SER A 35 -11.08 -0.19 17.63
CA SER A 35 -11.71 1.08 18.02
C SER A 35 -12.57 1.69 16.89
N GLY A 36 -12.95 0.91 15.90
CA GLY A 36 -13.83 1.35 14.81
C GLY A 36 -15.17 1.90 15.32
N PRO A 37 -15.83 2.77 14.55
CA PRO A 37 -17.03 3.48 15.01
C PRO A 37 -18.24 2.58 15.24
N ASN A 38 -18.24 1.37 14.74
CA ASN A 38 -19.29 0.36 14.93
C ASN A 38 -18.73 -1.05 14.79
N LEU A 39 -19.56 -2.06 15.08
CA LEU A 39 -19.17 -3.47 15.05
C LEU A 39 -18.73 -3.92 13.66
N GLU A 40 -19.43 -3.49 12.61
CA GLU A 40 -19.12 -3.87 11.23
C GLU A 40 -17.72 -3.33 10.83
N ALA A 41 -17.41 -2.09 11.20
CA ALA A 41 -16.09 -1.50 10.97
C ALA A 41 -14.99 -2.30 11.66
N THR A 42 -15.20 -2.67 12.92
CA THR A 42 -14.24 -3.47 13.71
C THR A 42 -14.04 -4.86 13.10
N LEU A 43 -15.11 -5.58 12.77
CA LEU A 43 -15.01 -6.93 12.20
C LEU A 43 -14.34 -6.90 10.82
N SER A 44 -14.67 -5.91 10.00
CA SER A 44 -14.05 -5.72 8.69
C SER A 44 -12.56 -5.37 8.80
N ALA A 45 -12.17 -4.53 9.77
CA ALA A 45 -10.77 -4.21 10.04
C ALA A 45 -9.97 -5.47 10.42
N ILE A 46 -10.51 -6.33 11.29
CA ILE A 46 -9.88 -7.60 11.68
C ILE A 46 -9.73 -8.53 10.46
N ALA A 47 -10.75 -8.65 9.63
CA ALA A 47 -10.70 -9.45 8.41
C ALA A 47 -9.62 -8.94 7.43
N MET A 48 -9.54 -7.62 7.23
CA MET A 48 -8.52 -7.01 6.39
C MET A 48 -7.11 -7.16 6.96
N ALA A 49 -6.95 -7.14 8.29
CA ALA A 49 -5.66 -7.36 8.92
C ALA A 49 -5.05 -8.70 8.50
N GLN A 50 -5.86 -9.76 8.45
CA GLN A 50 -5.43 -11.08 7.97
C GLN A 50 -4.98 -11.03 6.50
N GLY A 51 -5.69 -10.28 5.65
CA GLY A 51 -5.33 -10.07 4.26
C GLY A 51 -4.00 -9.31 4.12
N GLU A 52 -3.84 -8.18 4.81
CA GLU A 52 -2.61 -7.39 4.79
C GLU A 52 -1.39 -8.18 5.26
N LEU A 53 -1.51 -8.92 6.39
CA LEU A 53 -0.44 -9.79 6.91
C LEU A 53 -0.15 -10.97 5.95
N GLY A 54 -1.18 -11.51 5.32
CA GLY A 54 -1.04 -12.54 4.28
C GLY A 54 -0.26 -12.03 3.07
N HIS A 55 -0.57 -10.82 2.60
CA HIS A 55 0.15 -10.15 1.52
C HIS A 55 1.61 -9.86 1.89
N ALA A 56 1.87 -9.34 3.10
CA ALA A 56 3.21 -9.12 3.60
C ALA A 56 4.03 -10.43 3.58
N ARG A 57 3.48 -11.51 4.12
CA ARG A 57 4.13 -12.83 4.15
C ARG A 57 4.46 -13.34 2.74
N LEU A 58 3.56 -13.18 1.79
CA LEU A 58 3.77 -13.58 0.40
C LEU A 58 4.95 -12.81 -0.22
N LEU A 59 5.00 -11.50 -0.01
CA LEU A 59 6.05 -10.63 -0.54
C LEU A 59 7.42 -10.90 0.11
N TYR A 60 7.49 -11.07 1.42
CA TYR A 60 8.73 -11.45 2.11
C TYR A 60 9.24 -12.81 1.64
N ASN A 61 8.35 -13.81 1.47
CA ASN A 61 8.75 -15.10 0.94
C ASN A 61 9.32 -14.97 -0.47
N TRP A 62 8.77 -14.07 -1.29
CA TRP A 62 9.33 -13.79 -2.60
C TRP A 62 10.70 -13.11 -2.50
N CYS A 63 10.89 -12.16 -1.59
CA CYS A 63 12.21 -11.58 -1.33
C CYS A 63 13.24 -12.65 -0.90
N PHE A 64 12.85 -13.61 -0.07
CA PHE A 64 13.72 -14.73 0.30
C PHE A 64 14.10 -15.59 -0.90
N ASP A 65 13.15 -15.88 -1.83
CA ASP A 65 13.44 -16.59 -3.07
C ASP A 65 14.47 -15.82 -3.92
N LEU A 66 14.28 -14.49 -4.07
CA LEU A 66 15.18 -13.64 -4.85
C LEU A 66 16.58 -13.54 -4.21
N LYS A 67 16.66 -13.60 -2.88
CA LYS A 67 17.92 -13.66 -2.10
C LYS A 67 18.58 -15.05 -2.10
N GLY A 68 17.96 -16.04 -2.77
CA GLY A 68 18.50 -17.40 -2.89
C GLY A 68 18.33 -18.26 -1.65
N VAL A 69 17.46 -17.92 -0.72
CA VAL A 69 17.14 -18.73 0.48
C VAL A 69 16.44 -20.01 0.03
N LYS A 70 17.09 -21.16 0.27
CA LYS A 70 16.57 -22.50 -0.05
C LYS A 70 15.96 -23.15 1.18
N GLY A 71 14.95 -24.00 0.99
CA GLY A 71 14.31 -24.76 2.06
C GLY A 71 13.27 -23.95 2.84
N LYS A 72 13.17 -24.20 4.17
CA LYS A 72 12.21 -23.51 5.04
C LYS A 72 12.55 -22.03 5.13
N LYS A 73 11.57 -21.17 4.82
CA LYS A 73 11.71 -19.72 4.92
C LYS A 73 11.77 -19.29 6.40
N PRO A 74 12.53 -18.21 6.70
CA PRO A 74 12.51 -17.62 8.04
C PRO A 74 11.09 -17.17 8.46
N ASP A 75 10.81 -17.25 9.75
CA ASP A 75 9.58 -16.69 10.30
C ASP A 75 9.68 -15.15 10.30
N ILE A 76 8.60 -14.49 9.87
CA ILE A 76 8.53 -13.02 9.83
C ILE A 76 8.02 -12.57 11.19
N GLN A 77 8.92 -11.97 11.99
CA GLN A 77 8.61 -11.49 13.34
C GLN A 77 8.43 -9.98 13.42
N ALA A 78 8.98 -9.24 12.45
CA ALA A 78 8.93 -7.78 12.37
C ALA A 78 9.16 -7.32 10.92
N GLN A 79 8.78 -6.07 10.65
CA GLN A 79 9.13 -5.38 9.42
C GLN A 79 10.64 -5.11 9.32
N THR A 80 11.16 -4.84 8.10
CA THR A 80 12.60 -4.65 7.85
C THR A 80 13.08 -3.20 8.05
N GLY A 81 12.18 -2.27 8.38
CA GLY A 81 12.49 -0.85 8.63
C GLY A 81 12.19 0.08 7.47
N LYS A 82 11.43 -0.39 6.45
CA LYS A 82 11.08 0.38 5.26
C LYS A 82 9.62 0.82 5.20
N ALA A 83 8.83 0.54 6.26
CA ALA A 83 7.45 1.00 6.36
C ALA A 83 7.38 2.52 6.43
N PHE A 84 6.33 3.10 5.89
CA PHE A 84 6.07 4.53 5.98
C PHE A 84 5.81 4.94 7.42
N GLN A 85 6.32 6.10 7.81
CA GLN A 85 6.16 6.60 9.17
C GLN A 85 4.69 6.89 9.48
N THR A 86 3.91 7.30 8.50
CA THR A 86 2.47 7.51 8.65
C THR A 86 1.71 6.21 8.95
N ALA A 87 2.19 5.04 8.49
CA ALA A 87 1.64 3.75 8.90
C ALA A 87 2.09 3.36 10.31
N VAL A 88 3.38 3.53 10.62
CA VAL A 88 3.96 3.19 11.94
C VAL A 88 3.31 4.01 13.06
N ASN A 89 3.05 5.30 12.81
CA ASN A 89 2.52 6.25 13.79
C ASN A 89 0.98 6.34 13.82
N VAL A 90 0.27 5.38 13.25
CA VAL A 90 -1.20 5.31 13.36
C VAL A 90 -1.61 5.17 14.82
N GLN A 91 -2.48 6.07 15.30
CA GLN A 91 -2.91 6.12 16.70
C GLN A 91 -4.43 6.02 16.90
N ASN A 92 -5.22 6.23 15.86
CA ASN A 92 -6.67 6.26 15.92
C ASN A 92 -7.29 5.86 14.58
N TRP A 93 -8.63 5.67 14.59
CA TRP A 93 -9.39 5.29 13.40
C TRP A 93 -9.19 6.24 12.21
N ILE A 94 -9.12 7.55 12.45
CA ILE A 94 -8.97 8.56 11.38
C ILE A 94 -7.63 8.39 10.67
N SER A 95 -6.53 8.33 11.43
CA SER A 95 -5.19 8.12 10.87
C SER A 95 -5.02 6.74 10.26
N LEU A 96 -5.69 5.71 10.81
CA LEU A 96 -5.71 4.36 10.23
C LEU A 96 -6.31 4.37 8.82
N ILE A 97 -7.51 4.94 8.66
CA ILE A 97 -8.18 4.98 7.35
C ILE A 97 -7.40 5.82 6.34
N ALA A 98 -6.83 6.96 6.77
CA ALA A 98 -6.00 7.80 5.91
C ALA A 98 -4.76 7.06 5.38
N SER A 99 -4.03 6.39 6.28
CA SER A 99 -2.84 5.59 5.91
C SER A 99 -3.23 4.38 5.07
N LEU A 100 -4.28 3.65 5.44
CA LEU A 100 -4.76 2.48 4.71
C LEU A 100 -5.13 2.83 3.26
N TYR A 101 -5.85 3.95 3.06
CA TYR A 101 -6.23 4.41 1.71
C TYR A 101 -5.01 4.85 0.90
N ALA A 102 -4.22 5.79 1.42
CA ALA A 102 -3.11 6.38 0.67
C ALA A 102 -2.06 5.33 0.28
N ILE A 103 -1.67 4.48 1.23
CA ILE A 103 -0.61 3.48 1.02
C ILE A 103 -1.09 2.39 0.07
N ASN A 104 -2.30 1.83 0.27
CA ASN A 104 -2.81 0.80 -0.62
C ASN A 104 -3.09 1.32 -2.03
N ALA A 105 -3.54 2.57 -2.19
CA ALA A 105 -3.70 3.21 -3.49
C ALA A 105 -2.36 3.37 -4.22
N ALA A 106 -1.30 3.77 -3.52
CA ALA A 106 0.04 3.89 -4.09
C ALA A 106 0.61 2.53 -4.51
N ILE A 107 0.51 1.51 -3.66
CA ILE A 107 0.95 0.15 -3.94
C ILE A 107 0.20 -0.45 -5.14
N ASP A 108 -1.12 -0.23 -5.22
CA ASP A 108 -1.95 -0.71 -6.32
C ASP A 108 -1.48 -0.14 -7.67
N ILE A 109 -1.17 1.16 -7.74
CA ILE A 109 -0.66 1.80 -8.96
C ILE A 109 0.62 1.13 -9.46
N VAL A 110 1.53 0.80 -8.55
CA VAL A 110 2.77 0.10 -8.87
C VAL A 110 2.46 -1.32 -9.38
N PHE A 111 1.67 -2.09 -8.65
CA PHE A 111 1.34 -3.46 -9.02
C PHE A 111 0.53 -3.56 -10.31
N GLN A 112 -0.44 -2.68 -10.53
CA GLN A 112 -1.20 -2.61 -11.79
C GLN A 112 -0.29 -2.33 -12.99
N THR A 113 0.79 -1.59 -12.78
CA THR A 113 1.78 -1.34 -13.83
C THR A 113 2.62 -2.59 -14.10
N VAL A 114 3.10 -3.26 -13.04
CA VAL A 114 3.83 -4.52 -13.17
C VAL A 114 2.99 -5.62 -13.85
N LEU A 115 1.70 -5.71 -13.57
CA LEU A 115 0.79 -6.67 -14.22
C LEU A 115 0.66 -6.46 -15.73
N LYS A 116 0.89 -5.25 -16.22
CA LYS A 116 0.82 -4.91 -17.66
C LYS A 116 2.12 -5.20 -18.40
N THR A 117 3.18 -5.59 -17.71
CA THR A 117 4.47 -5.94 -18.33
C THR A 117 4.50 -7.37 -18.82
N SER A 118 5.52 -7.71 -19.61
CA SER A 118 5.72 -9.06 -20.16
C SER A 118 6.25 -10.08 -19.15
N HIS A 119 6.47 -9.69 -17.89
CA HIS A 119 7.00 -10.58 -16.84
C HIS A 119 5.92 -11.52 -16.28
N SER A 120 5.54 -12.55 -17.04
CA SER A 120 4.49 -13.51 -16.66
C SER A 120 4.72 -14.17 -15.29
N LYS A 121 5.97 -14.47 -14.92
CA LYS A 121 6.32 -15.06 -13.62
C LYS A 121 6.06 -14.10 -12.45
N VAL A 122 6.30 -12.80 -12.66
CA VAL A 122 6.02 -11.76 -11.65
C VAL A 122 4.53 -11.51 -11.57
N ALA A 123 3.87 -11.33 -12.71
CA ALA A 123 2.42 -11.15 -12.80
C ALA A 123 1.66 -12.27 -12.07
N SER A 124 2.02 -13.54 -12.30
CA SER A 124 1.37 -14.68 -11.65
C SER A 124 1.50 -14.67 -10.11
N ARG A 125 2.60 -14.15 -9.57
CA ARG A 125 2.82 -14.05 -8.12
C ARG A 125 1.95 -12.98 -7.45
N ILE A 126 1.69 -11.86 -8.12
CA ILE A 126 0.97 -10.72 -7.54
C ILE A 126 -0.51 -10.66 -7.95
N GLN A 127 -0.94 -11.39 -8.96
CA GLN A 127 -2.31 -11.31 -9.50
C GLN A 127 -3.40 -11.56 -8.45
N LYS A 128 -3.20 -12.57 -7.60
CA LYS A 128 -4.14 -12.86 -6.51
C LYS A 128 -4.13 -11.74 -5.48
N LEU A 129 -2.94 -11.30 -5.04
CA LEU A 129 -2.77 -10.20 -4.08
C LEU A 129 -3.46 -8.92 -4.57
N VAL A 130 -3.25 -8.55 -5.83
CA VAL A 130 -3.85 -7.33 -6.41
C VAL A 130 -5.38 -7.39 -6.41
N ARG A 131 -5.96 -8.55 -6.67
CA ARG A 131 -7.41 -8.73 -6.61
C ARG A 131 -7.96 -8.57 -5.19
N GLU A 132 -7.30 -9.19 -4.20
CA GLU A 132 -7.70 -9.06 -2.79
C GLU A 132 -7.48 -7.64 -2.26
N GLN A 133 -6.38 -6.98 -2.67
CA GLN A 133 -6.11 -5.58 -2.32
C GLN A 133 -7.17 -4.62 -2.83
N HIS A 134 -7.84 -4.92 -3.93
CA HIS A 134 -8.93 -4.09 -4.46
C HIS A 134 -10.06 -3.92 -3.43
N ASP A 135 -10.42 -5.00 -2.73
CA ASP A 135 -11.45 -4.95 -1.67
C ASP A 135 -11.00 -4.08 -0.49
N HIS A 136 -9.71 -4.13 -0.13
CA HIS A 136 -9.13 -3.27 0.92
C HIS A 136 -9.17 -1.79 0.53
N ILE A 137 -8.92 -1.47 -0.74
CA ILE A 137 -8.99 -0.10 -1.24
C ILE A 137 -10.43 0.42 -1.23
N ILE A 138 -11.38 -0.37 -1.72
CA ILE A 138 -12.81 -0.01 -1.69
C ILE A 138 -13.27 0.27 -0.26
N TYR A 139 -12.90 -0.58 0.68
CA TYR A 139 -13.22 -0.37 2.08
C TYR A 139 -12.65 0.94 2.63
N ALA A 140 -11.35 1.17 2.43
CA ALA A 140 -10.68 2.38 2.90
C ALA A 140 -11.25 3.64 2.24
N GLU A 141 -11.59 3.58 0.95
CA GLU A 141 -12.22 4.68 0.20
C GLU A 141 -13.61 5.01 0.72
N ASN A 142 -14.44 3.99 1.00
CA ASN A 142 -15.77 4.20 1.56
C ASN A 142 -15.71 4.85 2.94
N TRP A 143 -14.78 4.42 3.80
CA TRP A 143 -14.57 5.06 5.09
C TRP A 143 -13.99 6.47 4.97
N ALA A 144 -13.07 6.69 4.01
CA ALA A 144 -12.53 8.02 3.72
C ALA A 144 -13.66 9.00 3.33
N LYS A 145 -14.59 8.57 2.45
CA LYS A 145 -15.78 9.35 2.06
C LYS A 145 -16.67 9.65 3.27
N GLN A 146 -16.91 8.69 4.15
CA GLN A 146 -17.69 8.92 5.37
C GLN A 146 -17.02 9.93 6.31
N LEU A 147 -15.70 9.80 6.55
CA LEU A 147 -14.95 10.72 7.40
C LEU A 147 -14.89 12.15 6.83
N LEU A 148 -14.86 12.29 5.50
CA LEU A 148 -14.92 13.59 4.81
C LEU A 148 -16.29 14.26 4.94
N LEU A 149 -17.37 13.50 5.08
CA LEU A 149 -18.75 13.97 5.23
C LEU A 149 -19.22 14.04 6.69
N ASP A 150 -18.38 13.65 7.63
CA ASP A 150 -18.70 13.64 9.05
C ASP A 150 -18.83 15.08 9.61
N GLN A 151 -19.18 15.20 10.90
CA GLN A 151 -19.45 16.48 11.56
C GLN A 151 -18.25 16.96 12.39
N GLY A 152 -18.25 18.24 12.72
CA GLY A 152 -17.29 18.85 13.62
C GLY A 152 -15.87 18.88 13.07
N ALA A 153 -14.90 18.42 13.85
CA ALA A 153 -13.47 18.44 13.50
C ALA A 153 -13.00 17.19 12.73
N VAL A 154 -13.87 16.19 12.54
CA VAL A 154 -13.48 14.90 11.91
C VAL A 154 -13.01 15.08 10.47
N PRO A 155 -13.73 15.78 9.59
CA PRO A 155 -13.26 15.99 8.21
C PRO A 155 -11.91 16.68 8.14
N TYR A 156 -11.69 17.69 8.93
CA TYR A 156 -10.42 18.42 8.98
C TYR A 156 -9.27 17.51 9.42
N ARG A 157 -9.44 16.76 10.52
CA ARG A 157 -8.44 15.82 11.02
C ARG A 157 -8.12 14.71 10.00
N PHE A 158 -9.15 14.24 9.30
CA PHE A 158 -8.96 13.24 8.26
C PHE A 158 -8.19 13.80 7.07
N GLN A 159 -8.50 15.02 6.62
CA GLN A 159 -7.78 15.68 5.52
C GLN A 159 -6.30 15.90 5.87
N GLU A 160 -5.99 16.29 7.11
CA GLU A 160 -4.59 16.42 7.56
C GLU A 160 -3.87 15.08 7.55
N ALA A 161 -4.45 14.03 8.15
CA ALA A 161 -3.86 12.71 8.17
C ALA A 161 -3.70 12.13 6.75
N LEU A 162 -4.69 12.34 5.88
CA LEU A 162 -4.61 11.91 4.49
C LEU A 162 -3.53 12.67 3.72
N ARG A 163 -3.37 13.97 3.94
CA ARG A 163 -2.31 14.77 3.32
C ARG A 163 -0.93 14.25 3.71
N GLU A 164 -0.68 14.01 4.99
CA GLU A 164 0.61 13.47 5.47
C GLU A 164 0.91 12.10 4.87
N ALA A 165 -0.05 11.17 4.89
CA ALA A 165 0.12 9.85 4.31
C ALA A 165 0.31 9.91 2.78
N ALA A 166 -0.39 10.81 2.12
CA ALA A 166 -0.27 11.01 0.67
C ALA A 166 1.07 11.64 0.26
N GLU A 167 1.61 12.57 1.04
CA GLU A 167 2.93 13.16 0.78
C GLU A 167 4.04 12.10 0.87
N GLU A 168 4.01 11.24 1.89
CA GLU A 168 4.98 10.16 2.04
C GLU A 168 4.85 9.12 0.92
N ALA A 169 3.63 8.68 0.61
CA ALA A 169 3.36 7.76 -0.49
C ALA A 169 3.80 8.34 -1.85
N LYS A 170 3.55 9.62 -2.11
CA LYS A 170 3.98 10.32 -3.31
C LYS A 170 5.50 10.41 -3.43
N ALA A 171 6.19 10.71 -2.33
CA ALA A 171 7.65 10.73 -2.29
C ALA A 171 8.25 9.36 -2.63
N TRP A 172 7.66 8.28 -2.09
CA TRP A 172 8.03 6.92 -2.44
C TRP A 172 7.77 6.61 -3.91
N LEU A 173 6.58 6.93 -4.44
CA LEU A 173 6.25 6.73 -5.85
C LEU A 173 7.23 7.46 -6.78
N ALA A 174 7.60 8.71 -6.45
CA ALA A 174 8.57 9.48 -7.22
C ALA A 174 9.98 8.83 -7.21
N LYS A 175 10.39 8.20 -6.09
CA LYS A 175 11.62 7.40 -6.02
C LYS A 175 11.53 6.16 -6.91
N VAL A 176 10.40 5.44 -6.87
CA VAL A 176 10.16 4.24 -7.68
C VAL A 176 10.13 4.56 -9.17
N GLU A 177 9.50 5.68 -9.58
CA GLU A 177 9.50 6.17 -10.97
C GLU A 177 10.90 6.40 -11.55
N LYS A 178 11.84 6.78 -10.71
CA LYS A 178 13.24 7.09 -11.10
C LYS A 178 14.14 5.87 -11.10
N SER A 179 13.66 4.69 -10.75
CA SER A 179 14.49 3.47 -10.73
C SER A 179 14.79 2.98 -12.14
N GLU A 180 15.97 3.34 -12.64
CA GLU A 180 16.45 2.91 -13.95
C GLU A 180 16.66 1.40 -14.03
N GLU A 181 17.01 0.75 -12.91
CA GLU A 181 17.19 -0.68 -12.84
C GLU A 181 15.86 -1.41 -13.09
N LEU A 182 14.76 -0.99 -12.45
CA LEU A 182 13.45 -1.60 -12.64
C LEU A 182 12.89 -1.40 -14.05
N LYS A 183 13.23 -0.27 -14.70
CA LYS A 183 12.89 -0.01 -16.11
C LYS A 183 13.71 -0.93 -17.06
N LYS A 184 15.03 -0.99 -16.89
CA LYS A 184 15.93 -1.82 -17.69
C LYS A 184 15.59 -3.30 -17.62
N GLU A 185 15.17 -3.77 -16.44
CA GLU A 185 14.70 -5.14 -16.23
C GLU A 185 13.26 -5.35 -16.76
N GLY A 186 12.58 -4.31 -17.26
CA GLY A 186 11.26 -4.38 -17.86
C GLY A 186 10.11 -4.52 -16.88
N TYR A 187 10.31 -4.24 -15.58
CA TYR A 187 9.24 -4.21 -14.59
C TYR A 187 8.36 -2.98 -14.72
N PHE A 188 8.91 -1.89 -15.28
CA PHE A 188 8.19 -0.65 -15.53
C PHE A 188 8.43 -0.16 -16.97
N PRO A 189 7.49 0.59 -17.56
CA PRO A 189 7.75 1.34 -18.78
C PRO A 189 8.75 2.47 -18.53
N GLU A 190 9.31 3.05 -19.58
CA GLU A 190 10.24 4.19 -19.50
C GLU A 190 9.66 5.40 -18.74
N THR A 191 8.35 5.64 -18.88
CA THR A 191 7.62 6.74 -18.23
C THR A 191 6.41 6.21 -17.47
N PRO A 192 6.56 5.76 -16.20
CA PRO A 192 5.49 5.06 -15.48
C PRO A 192 4.31 5.94 -15.04
N SER A 193 4.49 7.26 -14.80
CA SER A 193 3.48 8.23 -14.34
C SER A 193 2.76 7.84 -13.04
N PHE A 194 3.46 7.28 -12.06
CA PHE A 194 2.85 6.81 -10.80
C PHE A 194 2.31 7.97 -9.98
N THR A 195 3.12 9.03 -9.83
CA THR A 195 2.76 10.23 -9.06
C THR A 195 1.55 10.92 -9.64
N GLU A 196 1.46 11.06 -10.96
CA GLU A 196 0.30 11.66 -11.64
C GLU A 196 -0.98 10.83 -11.44
N LYS A 197 -0.88 9.50 -11.58
CA LYS A 197 -2.02 8.59 -11.35
C LYS A 197 -2.51 8.66 -9.90
N PHE A 198 -1.59 8.76 -8.96
CA PHE A 198 -1.90 8.85 -7.55
C PHE A 198 -2.58 10.18 -7.21
N GLU A 199 -2.07 11.30 -7.72
CA GLU A 199 -2.71 12.62 -7.57
C GLU A 199 -4.13 12.65 -8.14
N LYS A 200 -4.35 12.09 -9.33
CA LYS A 200 -5.69 11.96 -9.89
C LYS A 200 -6.65 11.17 -8.99
N ARG A 201 -6.16 10.09 -8.38
CA ARG A 201 -6.97 9.27 -7.45
C ARG A 201 -7.36 10.06 -6.19
N LEU A 202 -6.43 10.83 -5.63
CA LEU A 202 -6.72 11.71 -4.48
C LEU A 202 -7.71 12.84 -4.86
N GLN A 203 -7.57 13.42 -6.05
CA GLN A 203 -8.49 14.45 -6.55
C GLN A 203 -9.91 13.89 -6.75
N GLN A 204 -10.05 12.66 -7.24
CA GLN A 204 -11.35 12.00 -7.39
C GLN A 204 -12.04 11.79 -6.04
N LEU A 205 -11.32 11.33 -5.01
CA LEU A 205 -11.86 11.19 -3.66
C LEU A 205 -12.42 12.53 -3.13
N ASN A 206 -11.69 13.62 -3.34
CA ASN A 206 -12.11 14.97 -2.90
C ASN A 206 -13.26 15.55 -3.75
N ALA A 207 -13.30 15.27 -5.06
CA ALA A 207 -14.34 15.79 -5.95
C ALA A 207 -15.71 15.17 -5.67
N GLU A 208 -15.78 13.89 -5.32
CA GLU A 208 -17.02 13.19 -4.96
C GLU A 208 -17.66 13.78 -3.69
N GLN A 209 -16.84 14.30 -2.76
CA GLN A 209 -17.31 15.02 -1.58
C GLN A 209 -18.16 16.25 -1.96
N LEU A 210 -17.73 17.03 -2.94
CA LEU A 210 -18.42 18.26 -3.37
C LEU A 210 -19.77 17.99 -4.04
N VAL A 211 -19.99 16.81 -4.58
CA VAL A 211 -21.25 16.40 -5.22
C VAL A 211 -22.27 15.91 -4.19
N GLN A 212 -21.82 15.25 -3.11
CA GLN A 212 -22.70 14.69 -2.06
C GLN A 212 -23.08 15.72 -0.99
N ALA A 213 -22.36 16.84 -0.89
CA ALA A 213 -22.66 17.93 0.05
C ALA A 213 -23.69 18.95 -0.45
N LYS A 214 -24.26 18.74 -1.67
CA LYS A 214 -25.35 19.52 -2.26
C LYS A 214 -26.68 18.79 -2.15
#